data_d0a16decdf6d758c6c7938aeebfd361e
#
_entry.id   d0a16decdf6d758c6c7938aeebfd361e
#
_cell.length_a   1.000
_cell.length_b   1.000
_cell.length_c   1.000
_cell.angle_alpha   90.00
_cell.angle_beta   90.00
_cell.angle_gamma   90.00
#
_symmetry.space_group_name_H-M   'P 1'
#
loop_
_entity.id
_entity.type
_entity.pdbx_description
1 polymer ?
#
loop_
_entity_poly.entity_id
_entity_poly.type
_entity_poly.pdbx_seq_one_letter_code
_entity_poly.pdbx_strand_id
1 'polypeptide(L)'
;MKRNYILFQVILIIAGLIFYSCSVETKSLSTEQAYAKLKLPEDPDSLQIISIVQASRIWGFAKYHHPAFASRSINADAEYFCLLNDVLQVPDSMRNDICSKWISRLGPFTIRDKKGDENLETFNDFNWISDSLALGKTLSESLMKLKDADPKRNRYVKQTPVNVSYIETQYSDIPQDDVAYRLLGVAKFWNAVDSYSPNRNLADRPWDNVLAEYIALAFDRSVSFEELYSRMVSELCDTHVNSWYVPIFGGRFVPLMCQFAEDRLFVTDTCSLVSNDLVIGDEIILIDSLRPIDRLNELIPYMPHSNRSSLLRDGSYATLLTAKNEVCIEYMREGKTYTTMIPSVDGSKFVNRRFSSQNTSTKPEFKEVADGIGYINISNLTCKDEQDLENFLASCDKLIIDLRSMNVNGLSEFATHAK
;
A
#
# COMPACT_ATOMS: atom_id res chain seq x y z
N MET A 1 36.84 -52.57 -38.64
CA MET A 1 36.06 -51.32 -38.70
C MET A 1 34.67 -51.39 -38.05
N LYS A 2 33.89 -52.46 -38.14
CA LYS A 2 32.55 -52.54 -37.53
C LYS A 2 32.47 -52.54 -36.01
N ARG A 3 33.52 -52.97 -35.30
CA ARG A 3 33.54 -53.09 -33.83
C ARG A 3 33.74 -51.76 -33.11
N ASN A 4 34.40 -50.78 -33.74
CA ASN A 4 34.62 -49.45 -33.17
C ASN A 4 33.41 -48.50 -33.34
N TYR A 5 32.54 -48.78 -34.33
CA TYR A 5 31.29 -48.00 -34.54
C TYR A 5 30.24 -48.28 -33.46
N ILE A 6 30.16 -49.52 -32.99
CA ILE A 6 29.20 -49.91 -31.95
C ILE A 6 29.61 -49.31 -30.60
N LEU A 7 30.91 -49.28 -30.32
CA LEU A 7 31.43 -48.66 -29.05
C LEU A 7 31.20 -47.16 -29.01
N PHE A 8 31.29 -46.46 -30.18
CA PHE A 8 31.07 -45.02 -30.26
C PHE A 8 29.56 -44.66 -30.15
N GLN A 9 28.68 -45.50 -30.68
CA GLN A 9 27.22 -45.32 -30.54
C GLN A 9 26.75 -45.60 -29.10
N VAL A 10 27.33 -46.57 -28.40
CA VAL A 10 26.99 -46.86 -27.01
C VAL A 10 27.48 -45.74 -26.07
N ILE A 11 28.64 -45.14 -26.34
CA ILE A 11 29.13 -43.98 -25.58
C ILE A 11 28.26 -42.72 -25.79
N LEU A 12 27.77 -42.51 -27.02
CA LEU A 12 26.85 -41.40 -27.31
C LEU A 12 25.46 -41.59 -26.67
N ILE A 13 24.98 -42.84 -26.61
CA ILE A 13 23.69 -43.12 -25.91
C ILE A 13 23.86 -42.99 -24.39
N ILE A 14 24.96 -43.42 -23.81
CA ILE A 14 25.25 -43.26 -22.38
C ILE A 14 25.47 -41.77 -22.03
N ALA A 15 26.17 -40.99 -22.87
CA ALA A 15 26.33 -39.57 -22.70
C ALA A 15 24.98 -38.82 -22.85
N GLY A 16 24.13 -39.22 -23.82
CA GLY A 16 22.78 -38.70 -23.97
C GLY A 16 21.87 -39.01 -22.77
N LEU A 17 21.98 -40.22 -22.19
CA LEU A 17 21.25 -40.60 -20.98
C LEU A 17 21.75 -39.89 -19.71
N ILE A 18 23.05 -39.59 -19.63
CA ILE A 18 23.60 -38.81 -18.52
C ILE A 18 23.17 -37.32 -18.60
N PHE A 19 23.02 -36.73 -19.79
CA PHE A 19 22.48 -35.38 -19.96
C PHE A 19 20.95 -35.30 -19.84
N TYR A 20 20.21 -36.43 -20.01
CA TYR A 20 18.77 -36.45 -19.82
C TYR A 20 18.32 -36.70 -18.36
N SER A 21 19.27 -37.00 -17.47
CA SER A 21 19.01 -37.41 -16.08
C SER A 21 19.20 -36.29 -15.07
N CYS A 22 19.30 -35.02 -15.48
CA CYS A 22 19.53 -33.92 -14.53
C CYS A 22 18.58 -32.72 -14.73
N SER A 23 17.34 -33.01 -15.09
CA SER A 23 16.21 -32.12 -14.81
C SER A 23 15.24 -32.87 -13.90
N VAL A 24 15.63 -33.13 -12.67
CA VAL A 24 14.63 -33.29 -11.62
C VAL A 24 14.01 -31.92 -11.50
N GLU A 25 12.90 -31.70 -12.19
CA GLU A 25 11.95 -30.66 -11.83
C GLU A 25 11.54 -30.95 -10.39
N THR A 26 12.28 -30.37 -9.45
CA THR A 26 11.80 -30.28 -8.06
C THR A 26 10.57 -29.41 -8.11
N LYS A 27 9.42 -30.06 -8.26
CA LYS A 27 8.11 -29.40 -8.23
C LYS A 27 8.04 -28.67 -6.90
N SER A 28 7.96 -27.35 -6.94
CA SER A 28 7.78 -26.52 -5.74
C SER A 28 6.60 -27.06 -4.92
N LEU A 29 6.73 -27.06 -3.60
CA LEU A 29 5.63 -27.42 -2.71
C LEU A 29 4.42 -26.49 -2.99
N SER A 30 3.23 -26.96 -2.67
CA SER A 30 2.08 -26.06 -2.56
C SER A 30 2.24 -25.19 -1.29
N THR A 31 1.54 -24.08 -1.22
CA THR A 31 1.56 -23.21 -0.03
C THR A 31 1.14 -23.99 1.22
N GLU A 32 0.08 -24.82 1.11
CA GLU A 32 -0.44 -25.65 2.21
C GLU A 32 0.60 -26.69 2.65
N GLN A 33 1.32 -27.30 1.72
CA GLN A 33 2.37 -28.27 2.03
C GLN A 33 3.57 -27.63 2.74
N ALA A 34 3.94 -26.42 2.34
CA ALA A 34 5.02 -25.67 2.98
C ALA A 34 4.59 -25.17 4.36
N TYR A 35 3.37 -24.61 4.47
CA TYR A 35 2.76 -24.19 5.71
C TYR A 35 2.68 -25.32 6.74
N ALA A 36 2.25 -26.53 6.35
CA ALA A 36 2.14 -27.68 7.24
C ALA A 36 3.49 -28.12 7.83
N LYS A 37 4.62 -27.73 7.22
CA LYS A 37 5.99 -28.04 7.70
C LYS A 37 6.59 -26.90 8.52
N LEU A 38 6.01 -25.70 8.45
CA LEU A 38 6.53 -24.52 9.13
C LEU A 38 6.35 -24.64 10.65
N LYS A 39 7.43 -24.40 11.36
CA LYS A 39 7.46 -24.36 12.81
C LYS A 39 7.83 -22.97 13.28
N LEU A 40 6.81 -22.17 13.61
CA LEU A 40 7.01 -20.85 14.20
C LEU A 40 7.11 -20.96 15.74
N PRO A 41 7.94 -20.14 16.39
CA PRO A 41 7.88 -19.95 17.82
C PRO A 41 6.55 -19.26 18.21
N GLU A 42 6.04 -19.56 19.41
CA GLU A 42 4.87 -18.87 19.93
C GLU A 42 5.22 -17.44 20.39
N ASP A 43 6.38 -17.28 21.02
CA ASP A 43 6.94 -16.03 21.51
C ASP A 43 8.39 -15.91 21.04
N PRO A 44 8.63 -15.29 19.86
CA PRO A 44 9.96 -15.21 19.28
C PRO A 44 10.88 -14.27 20.07
N ASP A 45 12.10 -14.72 20.32
CA ASP A 45 13.15 -13.85 20.82
C ASP A 45 13.67 -12.87 19.76
N SER A 46 14.51 -11.94 20.19
CA SER A 46 15.06 -10.91 19.29
C SER A 46 15.86 -11.48 18.11
N LEU A 47 16.58 -12.61 18.30
CA LEU A 47 17.35 -13.24 17.21
C LEU A 47 16.44 -13.94 16.21
N GLN A 48 15.36 -14.54 16.68
CA GLN A 48 14.32 -15.12 15.81
C GLN A 48 13.61 -14.05 14.99
N ILE A 49 13.25 -12.90 15.60
CA ILE A 49 12.69 -11.75 14.87
C ILE A 49 13.67 -11.26 13.79
N ILE A 50 14.95 -11.08 14.12
CA ILE A 50 15.97 -10.69 13.15
C ILE A 50 16.07 -11.71 12.00
N SER A 51 15.97 -13.00 12.30
CA SER A 51 16.00 -14.07 11.29
C SER A 51 14.79 -14.01 10.35
N ILE A 52 13.59 -13.77 10.89
CA ILE A 52 12.36 -13.61 10.11
C ILE A 52 12.44 -12.36 9.23
N VAL A 53 12.90 -11.24 9.78
CA VAL A 53 13.07 -9.95 9.04
C VAL A 53 14.02 -10.17 7.86
N GLN A 54 15.18 -10.76 8.08
CA GLN A 54 16.16 -11.00 7.02
C GLN A 54 15.62 -11.97 5.96
N ALA A 55 14.99 -13.08 6.37
CA ALA A 55 14.36 -14.01 5.44
C ALA A 55 13.27 -13.36 4.60
N SER A 56 12.40 -12.54 5.23
CA SER A 56 11.34 -11.80 4.55
C SER A 56 11.87 -10.83 3.50
N ARG A 57 12.93 -10.11 3.83
CA ARG A 57 13.59 -9.16 2.94
C ARG A 57 14.25 -9.84 1.75
N ILE A 58 15.03 -10.91 2.01
CA ILE A 58 15.71 -11.68 0.96
C ILE A 58 14.72 -12.39 0.05
N TRP A 59 13.67 -12.99 0.62
CA TRP A 59 12.62 -13.64 -0.14
C TRP A 59 11.91 -12.68 -1.09
N GLY A 60 11.49 -11.52 -0.60
CA GLY A 60 10.79 -10.53 -1.41
C GLY A 60 11.68 -9.94 -2.50
N PHE A 61 12.94 -9.65 -2.19
CA PHE A 61 13.93 -9.24 -3.19
C PHE A 61 14.06 -10.30 -4.30
N ALA A 62 14.24 -11.57 -3.93
CA ALA A 62 14.31 -12.65 -4.91
C ALA A 62 13.02 -12.84 -5.70
N LYS A 63 11.84 -12.72 -5.05
CA LYS A 63 10.52 -12.79 -5.69
C LYS A 63 10.40 -11.82 -6.87
N TYR A 64 10.94 -10.62 -6.74
CA TYR A 64 10.83 -9.60 -7.77
C TYR A 64 11.98 -9.59 -8.78
N HIS A 65 13.16 -10.12 -8.41
CA HIS A 65 14.36 -10.05 -9.24
C HIS A 65 14.79 -11.40 -9.84
N HIS A 66 14.46 -12.54 -9.20
CA HIS A 66 14.90 -13.83 -9.70
C HIS A 66 14.01 -14.38 -10.81
N PRO A 67 14.56 -14.73 -12.00
CA PRO A 67 13.79 -15.22 -13.15
C PRO A 67 12.99 -16.50 -12.88
N ALA A 68 13.35 -17.29 -11.88
CA ALA A 68 12.61 -18.47 -11.46
C ALA A 68 11.16 -18.17 -11.10
N PHE A 69 10.87 -16.99 -10.54
CA PHE A 69 9.52 -16.57 -10.18
C PHE A 69 8.69 -16.06 -11.37
N ALA A 70 9.28 -15.94 -12.56
CA ALA A 70 8.52 -15.75 -13.79
C ALA A 70 7.80 -17.04 -14.24
N SER A 71 8.31 -18.21 -13.83
CA SER A 71 7.72 -19.51 -14.08
C SER A 71 6.59 -19.83 -13.10
N ARG A 72 5.61 -20.63 -13.54
CA ARG A 72 4.56 -21.18 -12.66
C ARG A 72 5.04 -22.40 -11.85
N SER A 73 6.23 -22.90 -12.11
CA SER A 73 6.80 -24.06 -11.41
C SER A 73 7.23 -23.73 -9.97
N ILE A 74 7.52 -22.46 -9.66
CA ILE A 74 7.90 -22.02 -8.32
C ILE A 74 6.79 -21.16 -7.71
N ASN A 75 6.32 -21.58 -6.54
CA ASN A 75 5.34 -20.86 -5.74
C ASN A 75 6.06 -19.99 -4.70
N ALA A 76 6.00 -18.66 -4.86
CA ALA A 76 6.70 -17.73 -3.99
C ALA A 76 6.25 -17.84 -2.52
N ASP A 77 4.95 -18.03 -2.26
CA ASP A 77 4.43 -18.10 -0.89
C ASP A 77 4.89 -19.39 -0.19
N ALA A 78 4.93 -20.51 -0.92
CA ALA A 78 5.51 -21.76 -0.43
C ALA A 78 7.00 -21.62 -0.14
N GLU A 79 7.75 -20.96 -1.01
CA GLU A 79 9.17 -20.68 -0.82
C GLU A 79 9.44 -19.78 0.39
N TYR A 80 8.53 -18.83 0.69
CA TYR A 80 8.61 -18.03 1.90
C TYR A 80 8.52 -18.89 3.16
N PHE A 81 7.52 -19.76 3.25
CA PHE A 81 7.35 -20.66 4.40
C PHE A 81 8.51 -21.66 4.55
N CYS A 82 9.04 -22.17 3.43
CA CYS A 82 10.23 -23.01 3.46
C CYS A 82 11.44 -22.26 4.00
N LEU A 83 11.71 -21.04 3.50
CA LEU A 83 12.84 -20.23 3.94
C LEU A 83 12.72 -19.85 5.43
N LEU A 84 11.52 -19.45 5.88
CA LEU A 84 11.27 -19.18 7.30
C LEU A 84 11.55 -20.40 8.16
N ASN A 85 11.04 -21.57 7.78
CA ASN A 85 11.29 -22.80 8.51
C ASN A 85 12.81 -23.08 8.58
N ASP A 86 13.51 -22.97 7.46
CA ASP A 86 14.92 -23.30 7.37
C ASP A 86 15.80 -22.36 8.22
N VAL A 87 15.51 -21.04 8.25
CA VAL A 87 16.29 -20.09 9.07
C VAL A 87 15.99 -20.20 10.55
N LEU A 88 14.76 -20.60 10.94
CA LEU A 88 14.37 -20.74 12.34
C LEU A 88 14.85 -22.07 12.98
N GLN A 89 15.23 -23.06 12.18
CA GLN A 89 15.71 -24.35 12.68
C GLN A 89 17.25 -24.42 12.86
N VAL A 90 17.94 -23.33 12.58
CA VAL A 90 19.42 -23.28 12.68
C VAL A 90 19.88 -22.17 13.64
N PRO A 91 21.08 -22.28 14.22
CA PRO A 91 21.69 -21.19 14.98
C PRO A 91 21.84 -19.92 14.11
N ASP A 92 21.78 -18.76 14.73
CA ASP A 92 21.91 -17.44 14.07
C ASP A 92 23.15 -17.33 13.17
N SER A 93 24.25 -17.90 13.58
CA SER A 93 25.52 -17.94 12.81
C SER A 93 25.42 -18.65 11.45
N MET A 94 24.42 -19.51 11.25
CA MET A 94 24.17 -20.23 10.00
C MET A 94 23.11 -19.58 9.10
N ARG A 95 22.41 -18.55 9.58
CA ARG A 95 21.29 -17.91 8.86
C ARG A 95 21.68 -17.44 7.44
N ASN A 96 22.83 -16.77 7.32
CA ASN A 96 23.32 -16.26 6.04
C ASN A 96 23.64 -17.40 5.05
N ASP A 97 24.17 -18.50 5.53
CA ASP A 97 24.45 -19.69 4.71
C ASP A 97 23.16 -20.35 4.22
N ILE A 98 22.13 -20.42 5.07
CA ILE A 98 20.80 -20.92 4.68
C ILE A 98 20.20 -20.05 3.59
N CYS A 99 20.22 -18.73 3.75
CA CYS A 99 19.72 -17.80 2.74
C CYS A 99 20.48 -17.93 1.40
N SER A 100 21.82 -18.08 1.45
CA SER A 100 22.63 -18.29 0.25
C SER A 100 22.30 -19.59 -0.46
N LYS A 101 22.13 -20.69 0.29
CA LYS A 101 21.71 -21.99 -0.25
C LYS A 101 20.31 -21.92 -0.86
N TRP A 102 19.38 -21.21 -0.22
CA TRP A 102 18.04 -21.02 -0.73
C TRP A 102 18.04 -20.29 -2.08
N ILE A 103 18.77 -19.16 -2.21
CA ILE A 103 18.93 -18.45 -3.49
C ILE A 103 19.52 -19.38 -4.56
N SER A 104 20.57 -20.14 -4.23
CA SER A 104 21.21 -21.08 -5.17
C SER A 104 20.25 -22.17 -5.64
N ARG A 105 19.34 -22.63 -4.78
CA ARG A 105 18.31 -23.63 -5.08
C ARG A 105 17.26 -23.13 -6.08
N LEU A 106 17.02 -21.83 -6.17
CA LEU A 106 16.12 -21.25 -7.15
C LEU A 106 16.59 -21.43 -8.61
N GLY A 107 17.85 -21.82 -8.80
CA GLY A 107 18.46 -22.15 -10.07
C GLY A 107 19.31 -21.03 -10.67
N PRO A 108 19.95 -21.32 -11.83
CA PRO A 108 20.82 -20.35 -12.47
C PRO A 108 20.02 -19.25 -13.17
N PHE A 109 20.63 -18.07 -13.29
CA PHE A 109 20.08 -16.94 -14.03
C PHE A 109 21.17 -16.24 -14.84
N THR A 110 20.75 -15.50 -15.86
CA THR A 110 21.61 -14.68 -16.71
C THR A 110 21.61 -13.24 -16.21
N ILE A 111 22.74 -12.56 -16.36
CA ILE A 111 22.86 -11.13 -16.05
C ILE A 111 22.41 -10.33 -17.28
N ARG A 112 21.65 -9.26 -17.09
CA ARG A 112 21.18 -8.37 -18.13
C ARG A 112 22.38 -7.68 -18.84
N ASP A 113 22.36 -7.67 -20.17
CA ASP A 113 23.24 -6.78 -20.93
C ASP A 113 22.67 -5.36 -20.83
N LYS A 114 23.39 -4.48 -20.12
CA LYS A 114 22.98 -3.08 -19.86
C LYS A 114 22.98 -2.17 -21.11
N LYS A 115 23.28 -2.70 -22.29
CA LYS A 115 23.26 -1.92 -23.53
C LYS A 115 21.83 -1.71 -24.02
N GLY A 116 21.24 -0.58 -23.68
CA GLY A 116 20.05 -0.08 -24.36
C GLY A 116 18.77 0.09 -23.53
N ASP A 117 18.78 -0.10 -22.24
CA ASP A 117 17.57 -0.02 -21.39
C ASP A 117 17.72 1.09 -20.33
N GLU A 118 17.76 2.35 -20.80
CA GLU A 118 17.81 3.54 -19.91
C GLU A 118 16.44 3.80 -19.22
N ASN A 119 15.40 3.02 -19.52
CA ASN A 119 14.02 3.30 -19.11
C ASN A 119 13.47 2.47 -17.94
N LEU A 120 14.27 1.63 -17.29
CA LEU A 120 13.88 0.95 -16.04
C LEU A 120 14.72 1.52 -14.89
N GLU A 121 14.46 2.77 -14.52
CA GLU A 121 14.88 3.29 -13.23
C GLU A 121 14.20 2.45 -12.15
N THR A 122 14.97 1.59 -11.51
CA THR A 122 14.56 1.06 -10.22
C THR A 122 14.66 2.23 -9.24
N PHE A 123 13.54 2.67 -8.71
CA PHE A 123 13.49 3.75 -7.71
C PHE A 123 14.23 3.41 -6.41
N ASN A 124 14.76 2.19 -6.30
CA ASN A 124 15.47 1.68 -5.16
C ASN A 124 16.91 1.30 -5.50
N ASP A 125 17.85 1.82 -4.74
CA ASP A 125 19.28 1.50 -4.84
C ASP A 125 19.63 0.14 -4.20
N PHE A 126 18.77 -0.42 -3.34
CA PHE A 126 18.98 -1.66 -2.59
C PHE A 126 20.36 -1.72 -1.87
N ASN A 127 20.81 -0.61 -1.28
CA ASN A 127 22.14 -0.51 -0.66
C ASN A 127 22.43 -1.62 0.37
N TRP A 128 21.39 -2.13 1.02
CA TRP A 128 21.50 -3.19 2.02
C TRP A 128 22.11 -4.51 1.49
N ILE A 129 21.96 -4.82 0.18
CA ILE A 129 22.51 -6.08 -0.37
C ILE A 129 24.04 -6.06 -0.44
N SER A 130 24.67 -4.89 -0.38
CA SER A 130 26.13 -4.73 -0.37
C SER A 130 26.74 -4.81 1.05
N ASP A 131 25.92 -4.85 2.11
CA ASP A 131 26.40 -4.95 3.50
C ASP A 131 26.92 -6.36 3.80
N SER A 132 28.20 -6.58 3.45
CA SER A 132 28.86 -7.84 3.68
C SER A 132 29.18 -8.13 5.16
N LEU A 133 29.08 -7.14 6.05
CA LEU A 133 29.22 -7.36 7.49
C LEU A 133 27.96 -8.02 8.05
N ALA A 134 26.79 -7.55 7.66
CA ALA A 134 25.52 -8.11 8.10
C ALA A 134 25.16 -9.43 7.37
N LEU A 135 25.39 -9.50 6.06
CA LEU A 135 24.98 -10.62 5.20
C LEU A 135 26.05 -11.70 5.01
N GLY A 136 27.30 -11.41 5.36
CA GLY A 136 28.43 -12.22 4.93
C GLY A 136 28.73 -12.05 3.44
N LYS A 137 29.96 -12.33 3.02
CA LYS A 137 30.45 -12.11 1.65
C LYS A 137 29.63 -12.86 0.60
N THR A 138 29.41 -14.17 0.82
CA THR A 138 28.75 -15.05 -0.15
C THR A 138 27.31 -14.62 -0.45
N LEU A 139 26.52 -14.31 0.58
CA LEU A 139 25.13 -13.89 0.41
C LEU A 139 25.05 -12.51 -0.26
N SER A 140 25.88 -11.56 0.19
CA SER A 140 25.95 -10.21 -0.41
C SER A 140 26.30 -10.29 -1.91
N GLU A 141 27.32 -11.04 -2.29
CA GLU A 141 27.70 -11.22 -3.71
C GLU A 141 26.57 -11.87 -4.53
N SER A 142 25.84 -12.83 -3.94
CA SER A 142 24.70 -13.48 -4.60
C SER A 142 23.55 -12.51 -4.84
N LEU A 143 23.24 -11.67 -3.86
CA LEU A 143 22.18 -10.66 -3.97
C LEU A 143 22.56 -9.54 -4.96
N MET A 144 23.82 -9.09 -4.97
CA MET A 144 24.32 -8.11 -5.93
C MET A 144 24.22 -8.63 -7.38
N LYS A 145 24.60 -9.90 -7.60
CA LYS A 145 24.38 -10.54 -8.90
C LYS A 145 22.92 -10.64 -9.28
N LEU A 146 22.06 -10.96 -8.30
CA LEU A 146 20.63 -11.07 -8.52
C LEU A 146 19.98 -9.74 -8.87
N LYS A 147 20.46 -8.62 -8.33
CA LYS A 147 20.03 -7.26 -8.72
C LYS A 147 20.20 -7.03 -10.22
N ASP A 148 21.26 -7.55 -10.80
CA ASP A 148 21.57 -7.40 -12.23
C ASP A 148 21.02 -8.55 -13.09
N ALA A 149 20.19 -9.44 -12.53
CA ALA A 149 19.59 -10.52 -13.29
C ALA A 149 18.70 -9.99 -14.41
N ASP A 150 18.64 -10.74 -15.54
CA ASP A 150 17.71 -10.44 -16.61
C ASP A 150 16.28 -10.73 -16.12
N PRO A 151 15.44 -9.72 -15.87
CA PRO A 151 14.11 -9.92 -15.36
C PRO A 151 13.25 -10.45 -16.49
N LYS A 152 13.09 -11.75 -16.57
CA LYS A 152 11.97 -12.31 -17.32
C LYS A 152 10.69 -11.72 -16.72
N ARG A 153 9.64 -11.57 -17.55
CA ARG A 153 8.36 -11.03 -17.12
C ARG A 153 7.90 -11.65 -15.80
N ASN A 154 7.99 -10.89 -14.71
CA ASN A 154 7.55 -11.34 -13.40
C ASN A 154 6.04 -11.55 -13.39
N ARG A 155 5.57 -12.71 -12.92
CA ARG A 155 4.13 -13.03 -12.90
C ARG A 155 3.38 -12.38 -11.75
N TYR A 156 4.08 -11.93 -10.71
CA TYR A 156 3.51 -11.31 -9.52
C TYR A 156 3.29 -9.80 -9.69
N VAL A 157 3.83 -9.22 -10.76
CA VAL A 157 3.75 -7.78 -11.00
C VAL A 157 3.39 -7.53 -12.46
N LYS A 158 2.42 -6.65 -12.66
CA LYS A 158 2.10 -6.07 -13.97
C LYS A 158 2.39 -4.58 -13.90
N GLN A 159 3.45 -4.16 -14.56
CA GLN A 159 3.86 -2.77 -14.64
C GLN A 159 3.41 -2.15 -15.97
N THR A 160 2.86 -0.96 -15.88
CA THR A 160 2.56 -0.08 -17.01
C THR A 160 3.29 1.26 -16.79
N PRO A 161 3.38 2.15 -17.78
CA PRO A 161 4.04 3.45 -17.58
C PRO A 161 3.46 4.31 -16.45
N VAL A 162 2.21 4.05 -16.05
CA VAL A 162 1.49 4.87 -15.06
C VAL A 162 1.01 4.10 -13.83
N ASN A 163 1.17 2.77 -13.81
CA ASN A 163 0.65 1.96 -12.70
C ASN A 163 1.42 0.65 -12.52
N VAL A 164 1.50 0.21 -11.27
CA VAL A 164 1.99 -1.12 -10.87
C VAL A 164 0.86 -1.88 -10.20
N SER A 165 0.54 -3.07 -10.71
CA SER A 165 -0.47 -3.95 -10.13
C SER A 165 0.19 -5.23 -9.65
N TYR A 166 -0.17 -5.67 -8.45
CA TYR A 166 0.34 -6.90 -7.84
C TYR A 166 -0.66 -8.03 -8.02
N ILE A 167 -0.16 -9.20 -8.42
CA ILE A 167 -0.95 -10.41 -8.66
C ILE A 167 -0.61 -11.39 -7.56
N GLU A 168 -1.36 -11.31 -6.46
CA GLU A 168 -1.12 -12.10 -5.26
C GLU A 168 -2.22 -13.14 -5.06
N THR A 169 -1.85 -14.29 -4.49
CA THR A 169 -2.83 -15.29 -4.06
C THR A 169 -3.60 -14.75 -2.85
N GLN A 170 -4.92 -14.87 -2.92
CA GLN A 170 -5.82 -14.55 -1.80
C GLN A 170 -6.06 -15.81 -0.96
N TYR A 171 -6.13 -15.64 0.35
CA TYR A 171 -6.29 -16.70 1.34
C TYR A 171 -7.51 -16.41 2.23
N SER A 172 -8.71 -16.45 1.63
CA SER A 172 -9.98 -16.13 2.30
C SER A 172 -10.37 -17.10 3.41
N ASP A 173 -9.87 -18.34 3.33
CA ASP A 173 -10.27 -19.43 4.24
C ASP A 173 -9.31 -19.59 5.43
N ILE A 174 -8.26 -18.75 5.52
CA ILE A 174 -7.29 -18.78 6.60
C ILE A 174 -7.77 -17.86 7.73
N PRO A 175 -7.69 -18.30 9.00
CA PRO A 175 -7.98 -17.44 10.14
C PRO A 175 -7.11 -16.19 10.14
N GLN A 176 -7.70 -15.05 10.46
CA GLN A 176 -6.99 -13.75 10.45
C GLN A 176 -5.94 -13.63 11.55
N ASP A 177 -5.98 -14.47 12.56
CA ASP A 177 -4.99 -14.57 13.64
C ASP A 177 -3.87 -15.58 13.37
N ASP A 178 -3.85 -16.20 12.17
CA ASP A 178 -2.77 -17.10 11.78
C ASP A 178 -1.46 -16.34 11.55
N VAL A 179 -0.50 -16.54 12.42
CA VAL A 179 0.77 -15.82 12.44
C VAL A 179 1.58 -16.01 11.16
N ALA A 180 1.58 -17.21 10.56
CA ALA A 180 2.35 -17.47 9.33
C ALA A 180 1.82 -16.63 8.16
N TYR A 181 0.50 -16.53 8.02
CA TYR A 181 -0.11 -15.74 6.96
C TYR A 181 -0.06 -14.24 7.26
N ARG A 182 -0.07 -13.83 8.53
CA ARG A 182 0.21 -12.45 8.94
C ARG A 182 1.63 -12.03 8.54
N LEU A 183 2.62 -12.87 8.82
CA LEU A 183 4.02 -12.66 8.39
C LEU A 183 4.14 -12.58 6.87
N LEU A 184 3.46 -13.48 6.14
CA LEU A 184 3.43 -13.46 4.68
C LEU A 184 2.82 -12.14 4.15
N GLY A 185 1.73 -11.67 4.74
CA GLY A 185 1.09 -10.40 4.39
C GLY A 185 2.01 -9.21 4.60
N VAL A 186 2.65 -9.11 5.77
CA VAL A 186 3.66 -8.09 6.09
C VAL A 186 4.82 -8.13 5.10
N ALA A 187 5.37 -9.31 4.83
CA ALA A 187 6.49 -9.47 3.90
C ALA A 187 6.10 -9.07 2.46
N LYS A 188 4.92 -9.46 2.00
CA LYS A 188 4.41 -9.09 0.68
C LYS A 188 4.28 -7.58 0.53
N PHE A 189 3.61 -6.92 1.48
CA PHE A 189 3.36 -5.49 1.41
C PHE A 189 4.67 -4.70 1.51
N TRP A 190 5.52 -5.03 2.50
CA TRP A 190 6.79 -4.34 2.68
C TRP A 190 7.66 -4.39 1.42
N ASN A 191 7.84 -5.58 0.84
CA ASN A 191 8.69 -5.77 -0.34
C ASN A 191 8.09 -5.17 -1.61
N ALA A 192 6.76 -5.12 -1.73
CA ALA A 192 6.09 -4.45 -2.83
C ALA A 192 6.40 -2.94 -2.83
N VAL A 193 6.31 -2.31 -1.65
CA VAL A 193 6.68 -0.91 -1.47
C VAL A 193 8.18 -0.70 -1.68
N ASP A 194 9.03 -1.55 -1.09
CA ASP A 194 10.48 -1.45 -1.21
C ASP A 194 10.96 -1.52 -2.67
N SER A 195 10.31 -2.35 -3.48
CA SER A 195 10.72 -2.56 -4.88
C SER A 195 10.13 -1.56 -5.87
N TYR A 196 8.92 -1.04 -5.61
CA TYR A 196 8.15 -0.34 -6.64
C TYR A 196 7.59 1.03 -6.21
N SER A 197 7.67 1.43 -4.94
CA SER A 197 7.20 2.75 -4.55
C SER A 197 8.26 3.82 -4.79
N PRO A 198 7.99 4.81 -5.67
CA PRO A 198 8.92 5.91 -5.89
C PRO A 198 8.99 6.85 -4.69
N ASN A 199 7.98 6.86 -3.83
CA ASN A 199 7.80 7.82 -2.76
C ASN A 199 8.16 7.27 -1.36
N ARG A 200 8.68 6.03 -1.25
CA ARG A 200 8.97 5.43 0.06
C ARG A 200 9.95 6.26 0.91
N ASN A 201 10.83 7.03 0.28
CA ASN A 201 11.79 7.91 0.95
C ASN A 201 11.15 9.21 1.49
N LEU A 202 9.86 9.45 1.19
CA LEU A 202 9.07 10.56 1.70
C LEU A 202 8.29 10.17 2.96
N ALA A 203 8.32 8.89 3.38
CA ALA A 203 7.76 8.45 4.64
C ALA A 203 8.48 9.12 5.83
N ASP A 204 7.77 9.34 6.92
CA ASP A 204 8.29 10.05 8.10
C ASP A 204 9.46 9.30 8.76
N ARG A 205 9.58 8.00 8.52
CA ARG A 205 10.67 7.18 9.05
C ARG A 205 11.23 6.21 8.00
N PRO A 206 12.49 5.75 8.18
CA PRO A 206 13.11 4.80 7.26
C PRO A 206 12.26 3.53 7.09
N TRP A 207 11.96 3.17 5.83
CA TRP A 207 11.14 2.01 5.51
C TRP A 207 11.69 0.69 6.05
N ASP A 208 13.02 0.59 6.19
CA ASP A 208 13.69 -0.56 6.78
C ASP A 208 13.25 -0.84 8.23
N ASN A 209 12.95 0.19 9.02
CA ASN A 209 12.51 0.05 10.40
C ASN A 209 11.07 -0.51 10.48
N VAL A 210 10.25 -0.26 9.46
CA VAL A 210 8.86 -0.71 9.39
C VAL A 210 8.78 -2.24 9.37
N LEU A 211 9.64 -2.91 8.60
CA LEU A 211 9.59 -4.38 8.50
C LEU A 211 9.76 -5.07 9.86
N ALA A 212 10.76 -4.67 10.61
CA ALA A 212 11.08 -5.32 11.90
C ALA A 212 9.95 -5.17 12.91
N GLU A 213 9.36 -3.98 13.00
CA GLU A 213 8.24 -3.69 13.90
C GLU A 213 7.00 -4.49 13.55
N TYR A 214 6.63 -4.51 12.26
CA TYR A 214 5.42 -5.22 11.83
C TYR A 214 5.59 -6.73 11.79
N ILE A 215 6.80 -7.26 11.61
CA ILE A 215 7.10 -8.67 11.85
C ILE A 215 6.88 -9.03 13.34
N ALA A 216 7.37 -8.22 14.27
CA ALA A 216 7.13 -8.46 15.69
C ALA A 216 5.62 -8.34 16.03
N LEU A 217 4.94 -7.31 15.51
CA LEU A 217 3.51 -7.09 15.73
C LEU A 217 2.64 -8.21 15.13
N ALA A 218 3.12 -8.92 14.10
CA ALA A 218 2.40 -10.06 13.51
C ALA A 218 2.20 -11.23 14.50
N PHE A 219 3.03 -11.34 15.54
CA PHE A 219 2.87 -12.33 16.60
C PHE A 219 1.86 -11.91 17.69
N ASP A 220 1.55 -10.63 17.79
CA ASP A 220 0.56 -10.14 18.75
C ASP A 220 -0.87 -10.42 18.24
N ARG A 221 -1.48 -11.48 18.78
CA ARG A 221 -2.84 -11.89 18.42
C ARG A 221 -3.93 -10.98 18.99
N SER A 222 -3.59 -10.04 19.89
CA SER A 222 -4.53 -9.04 20.39
C SER A 222 -4.81 -7.95 19.35
N VAL A 223 -3.90 -7.77 18.38
CA VAL A 223 -4.04 -6.87 17.24
C VAL A 223 -4.65 -7.64 16.08
N SER A 224 -5.79 -7.21 15.56
CA SER A 224 -6.41 -7.87 14.39
C SER A 224 -5.53 -7.73 13.13
N PHE A 225 -5.75 -8.60 12.14
CA PHE A 225 -5.00 -8.50 10.86
C PHE A 225 -5.27 -7.18 10.14
N GLU A 226 -6.52 -6.74 10.17
CA GLU A 226 -6.92 -5.48 9.56
C GLU A 226 -6.26 -4.29 10.26
N GLU A 227 -6.17 -4.32 11.57
CA GLU A 227 -5.48 -3.29 12.35
C GLU A 227 -3.98 -3.27 12.04
N LEU A 228 -3.33 -4.43 12.08
CA LEU A 228 -1.92 -4.58 11.69
C LEU A 228 -1.65 -3.97 10.31
N TYR A 229 -2.49 -4.34 9.33
CA TYR A 229 -2.34 -3.89 7.96
C TYR A 229 -2.60 -2.39 7.80
N SER A 230 -3.65 -1.86 8.44
CA SER A 230 -3.96 -0.42 8.39
C SER A 230 -2.85 0.44 8.98
N ARG A 231 -2.29 0.02 10.10
CA ARG A 231 -1.13 0.70 10.71
C ARG A 231 0.06 0.68 9.75
N MET A 232 0.39 -0.49 9.17
CA MET A 232 1.51 -0.61 8.26
C MET A 232 1.34 0.23 6.99
N VAL A 233 0.13 0.32 6.46
CA VAL A 233 -0.20 1.15 5.30
C VAL A 233 -0.02 2.64 5.63
N SER A 234 -0.35 3.06 6.84
CA SER A 234 -0.22 4.46 7.28
C SER A 234 1.24 4.93 7.34
N GLU A 235 2.19 4.02 7.54
CA GLU A 235 3.62 4.34 7.52
C GLU A 235 4.13 4.90 6.18
N LEU A 236 3.37 4.73 5.10
CA LEU A 236 3.75 5.29 3.79
C LEU A 236 3.57 6.80 3.70
N CYS A 237 2.83 7.42 4.61
CA CYS A 237 2.52 8.85 4.58
C CYS A 237 2.02 9.33 3.21
N ASP A 238 1.19 8.52 2.54
CA ASP A 238 0.68 8.79 1.19
C ASP A 238 -0.85 8.64 1.14
N THR A 239 -1.55 9.71 0.83
CA THR A 239 -3.02 9.73 0.67
C THR A 239 -3.56 8.92 -0.49
N HIS A 240 -2.73 8.50 -1.43
CA HIS A 240 -3.14 7.61 -2.52
C HIS A 240 -3.28 6.15 -2.06
N VAL A 241 -2.69 5.81 -0.91
CA VAL A 241 -2.85 4.49 -0.29
C VAL A 241 -4.09 4.52 0.58
N ASN A 242 -5.09 3.73 0.24
CA ASN A 242 -6.32 3.63 1.00
C ASN A 242 -6.36 2.33 1.80
N SER A 243 -6.35 2.46 3.11
CA SER A 243 -6.87 1.46 4.02
C SER A 243 -8.25 1.95 4.49
N TRP A 244 -9.32 1.39 3.93
CA TRP A 244 -10.70 1.76 4.29
C TRP A 244 -11.14 1.21 5.65
N TYR A 245 -10.24 0.58 6.35
CA TYR A 245 -10.51 -0.05 7.61
C TYR A 245 -10.14 0.91 8.75
N VAL A 246 -11.16 1.43 9.40
CA VAL A 246 -11.01 2.24 10.61
C VAL A 246 -11.86 1.58 11.72
N PRO A 247 -11.39 0.48 12.32
CA PRO A 247 -12.20 -0.31 13.25
C PRO A 247 -12.43 0.36 14.60
N ILE A 248 -11.63 1.35 14.96
CA ILE A 248 -11.60 1.94 16.32
C ILE A 248 -12.97 2.46 16.72
N PHE A 249 -13.68 3.12 15.81
CA PHE A 249 -14.99 3.70 16.11
C PHE A 249 -16.16 2.90 15.53
N GLY A 250 -15.89 1.84 14.74
CA GLY A 250 -16.92 0.97 14.15
C GLY A 250 -17.31 1.36 12.71
N GLY A 251 -18.21 0.55 12.11
CA GLY A 251 -18.59 0.65 10.70
C GLY A 251 -19.85 1.48 10.42
N ARG A 252 -20.43 2.12 11.42
CA ARG A 252 -21.57 3.03 11.26
C ARG A 252 -21.09 4.46 11.12
N PHE A 253 -21.94 5.33 10.63
CA PHE A 253 -21.59 6.70 10.32
C PHE A 253 -22.66 7.67 10.82
N VAL A 254 -22.26 8.78 11.44
CA VAL A 254 -23.14 9.90 11.74
C VAL A 254 -23.42 10.63 10.43
N PRO A 255 -24.69 10.70 9.94
CA PRO A 255 -25.00 11.15 8.59
C PRO A 255 -24.94 12.68 8.43
N LEU A 256 -23.77 13.23 8.78
CA LEU A 256 -23.40 14.63 8.63
C LEU A 256 -22.26 14.77 7.62
N MET A 257 -22.24 15.88 6.91
CA MET A 257 -21.07 16.34 6.17
C MET A 257 -20.40 17.42 6.98
N CYS A 258 -19.13 17.19 7.33
CA CYS A 258 -18.35 18.13 8.10
C CYS A 258 -16.99 18.37 7.44
N GLN A 259 -16.36 19.48 7.80
CA GLN A 259 -15.01 19.81 7.39
C GLN A 259 -14.25 20.46 8.53
N PHE A 260 -12.99 20.03 8.73
CA PHE A 260 -12.07 20.71 9.62
C PHE A 260 -11.63 22.07 9.03
N ALA A 261 -11.68 23.09 9.85
CA ALA A 261 -11.03 24.39 9.63
C ALA A 261 -10.34 24.80 10.93
N GLU A 262 -9.03 25.05 10.89
CA GLU A 262 -8.22 25.40 12.06
C GLU A 262 -8.43 24.47 13.28
N ASP A 263 -8.42 23.15 13.03
CA ASP A 263 -8.63 22.09 14.04
C ASP A 263 -10.03 22.04 14.66
N ARG A 264 -10.98 22.81 14.15
CA ARG A 264 -12.39 22.84 14.53
C ARG A 264 -13.23 22.19 13.44
N LEU A 265 -14.22 21.40 13.81
CA LEU A 265 -15.07 20.66 12.87
C LEU A 265 -16.39 21.40 12.67
N PHE A 266 -16.70 21.77 11.42
CA PHE A 266 -17.92 22.50 11.06
C PHE A 266 -18.82 21.65 10.18
N VAL A 267 -20.14 21.75 10.38
CA VAL A 267 -21.14 21.18 9.51
C VAL A 267 -21.13 21.92 8.16
N THR A 268 -20.91 21.18 7.07
CA THR A 268 -20.89 21.74 5.70
C THR A 268 -22.10 21.34 4.88
N ASP A 269 -22.76 20.23 5.24
CA ASP A 269 -24.02 19.81 4.64
C ASP A 269 -24.78 18.88 5.59
N THR A 270 -26.11 18.84 5.46
CA THR A 270 -27.00 17.96 6.22
C THR A 270 -27.83 17.12 5.26
N CYS A 271 -28.23 15.93 5.68
CA CYS A 271 -29.12 15.10 4.88
C CYS A 271 -30.46 14.88 5.60
N SER A 272 -31.47 14.45 4.86
CA SER A 272 -32.82 14.19 5.37
C SER A 272 -32.95 13.16 6.49
N LEU A 273 -31.82 12.50 6.85
CA LEU A 273 -31.74 11.54 7.96
C LEU A 273 -31.36 12.21 9.28
N VAL A 274 -30.89 13.44 9.24
CA VAL A 274 -30.55 14.25 10.42
C VAL A 274 -31.76 15.09 10.77
N SER A 275 -32.07 15.16 12.07
CA SER A 275 -33.10 16.08 12.58
C SER A 275 -32.73 17.53 12.19
N ASN A 276 -33.74 18.41 12.10
CA ASN A 276 -33.54 19.82 11.78
C ASN A 276 -32.74 20.61 12.84
N ASP A 277 -32.13 19.94 13.80
CA ASP A 277 -31.39 20.55 14.90
C ASP A 277 -30.02 21.11 14.47
N LEU A 278 -29.35 20.46 13.49
CA LEU A 278 -28.08 20.93 12.94
C LEU A 278 -28.24 21.62 11.62
N VAL A 279 -27.53 22.72 11.43
CA VAL A 279 -27.50 23.49 10.19
C VAL A 279 -26.06 23.73 9.72
N ILE A 280 -25.90 24.09 8.46
CA ILE A 280 -24.60 24.45 7.89
C ILE A 280 -24.00 25.60 8.68
N GLY A 281 -22.74 25.47 9.06
CA GLY A 281 -21.98 26.45 9.85
C GLY A 281 -21.95 26.16 11.35
N ASP A 282 -22.72 25.18 11.86
CA ASP A 282 -22.59 24.76 13.25
C ASP A 282 -21.20 24.15 13.50
N GLU A 283 -20.57 24.51 14.63
CA GLU A 283 -19.32 23.91 15.07
C GLU A 283 -19.61 22.72 15.96
N ILE A 284 -19.09 21.55 15.60
CA ILE A 284 -19.17 20.36 16.44
C ILE A 284 -18.10 20.44 17.54
N ILE A 285 -18.55 20.54 18.78
CA ILE A 285 -17.68 20.67 19.96
C ILE A 285 -17.31 19.29 20.50
N LEU A 286 -18.29 18.40 20.68
CA LEU A 286 -18.08 17.04 21.17
C LEU A 286 -18.88 16.03 20.35
N ILE A 287 -18.30 14.86 20.17
CA ILE A 287 -18.92 13.65 19.63
C ILE A 287 -18.77 12.58 20.71
N ASP A 288 -19.88 12.17 21.35
CA ASP A 288 -19.84 11.24 22.49
C ASP A 288 -18.81 11.64 23.57
N SER A 289 -18.78 12.90 23.94
CA SER A 289 -17.89 13.48 24.96
C SER A 289 -16.40 13.64 24.54
N LEU A 290 -16.03 13.32 23.31
CA LEU A 290 -14.68 13.57 22.78
C LEU A 290 -14.69 14.72 21.77
N ARG A 291 -13.68 15.58 21.83
CA ARG A 291 -13.53 16.61 20.80
C ARG A 291 -13.20 15.96 19.44
N PRO A 292 -13.70 16.50 18.32
CA PRO A 292 -13.40 15.96 17.00
C PRO A 292 -11.89 15.81 16.72
N ILE A 293 -11.08 16.77 17.15
CA ILE A 293 -9.62 16.73 16.95
C ILE A 293 -8.96 15.60 17.77
N ASP A 294 -9.47 15.30 18.97
CA ASP A 294 -8.96 14.21 19.79
C ASP A 294 -9.33 12.85 19.16
N ARG A 295 -10.55 12.72 18.62
CA ARG A 295 -10.95 11.54 17.83
C ARG A 295 -10.07 11.39 16.60
N LEU A 296 -9.74 12.47 15.90
CA LEU A 296 -8.83 12.43 14.76
C LEU A 296 -7.43 11.95 15.17
N ASN A 297 -6.91 12.43 16.30
CA ASN A 297 -5.59 12.00 16.80
C ASN A 297 -5.53 10.50 17.10
N GLU A 298 -6.63 9.89 17.59
CA GLU A 298 -6.71 8.43 17.77
C GLU A 298 -6.70 7.66 16.43
N LEU A 299 -7.14 8.30 15.34
CA LEU A 299 -7.21 7.69 14.01
C LEU A 299 -5.91 7.82 13.21
N ILE A 300 -5.03 8.75 13.53
CA ILE A 300 -3.77 9.00 12.79
C ILE A 300 -2.99 7.72 12.51
N PRO A 301 -2.79 6.78 13.46
CA PRO A 301 -2.05 5.55 13.19
C PRO A 301 -2.66 4.64 12.10
N TYR A 302 -3.89 4.88 11.70
CA TYR A 302 -4.64 4.05 10.74
C TYR A 302 -4.97 4.80 9.45
N MET A 303 -4.59 6.06 9.34
CA MET A 303 -4.96 6.94 8.24
C MET A 303 -3.71 7.40 7.47
N PRO A 304 -3.37 6.78 6.34
CA PRO A 304 -2.30 7.28 5.50
C PRO A 304 -2.62 8.69 5.01
N HIS A 305 -1.66 9.61 5.19
CA HIS A 305 -1.85 11.01 4.81
C HIS A 305 -0.52 11.65 4.40
N SER A 306 -0.52 12.42 3.32
CA SER A 306 0.70 13.06 2.81
C SER A 306 1.06 14.36 3.54
N ASN A 307 0.09 14.98 4.21
CA ASN A 307 0.25 16.24 4.96
C ASN A 307 -0.97 16.51 5.85
N ARG A 308 -0.87 17.53 6.71
CA ARG A 308 -1.96 17.89 7.61
C ARG A 308 -3.27 18.24 6.89
N SER A 309 -3.22 18.90 5.75
CA SER A 309 -4.44 19.26 5.01
C SER A 309 -5.19 18.04 4.51
N SER A 310 -4.48 17.03 4.01
CA SER A 310 -5.09 15.76 3.60
C SER A 310 -5.62 14.96 4.80
N LEU A 311 -4.88 14.96 5.92
CA LEU A 311 -5.36 14.36 7.17
C LEU A 311 -6.65 15.01 7.66
N LEU A 312 -6.74 16.32 7.69
CA LEU A 312 -7.95 17.05 8.13
C LEU A 312 -9.12 16.81 7.16
N ARG A 313 -8.86 16.76 5.84
CA ARG A 313 -9.88 16.46 4.83
C ARG A 313 -10.51 15.08 5.07
N ASP A 314 -9.69 14.06 5.16
CA ASP A 314 -10.15 12.68 5.29
C ASP A 314 -10.60 12.38 6.72
N GLY A 315 -9.96 12.99 7.70
CA GLY A 315 -10.34 12.96 9.11
C GLY A 315 -11.72 13.58 9.38
N SER A 316 -12.13 14.57 8.60
CA SER A 316 -13.49 15.14 8.70
C SER A 316 -14.59 14.10 8.53
N TYR A 317 -14.33 13.08 7.71
CA TYR A 317 -15.21 11.93 7.55
C TYR A 317 -14.97 10.88 8.64
N ALA A 318 -13.73 10.52 8.87
CA ALA A 318 -13.36 9.41 9.77
C ALA A 318 -13.78 9.65 11.22
N THR A 319 -13.76 10.90 11.70
CA THR A 319 -14.20 11.25 13.05
C THR A 319 -15.70 11.06 13.30
N LEU A 320 -16.50 10.94 12.23
CA LEU A 320 -17.94 10.67 12.32
C LEU A 320 -18.29 9.18 12.31
N LEU A 321 -17.30 8.29 12.26
CA LEU A 321 -17.49 6.84 12.39
C LEU A 321 -17.86 6.47 13.84
N THR A 322 -18.72 5.46 14.00
CA THR A 322 -19.19 4.98 15.30
C THR A 322 -19.63 3.52 15.26
N ALA A 323 -19.57 2.84 16.40
CA ALA A 323 -20.21 1.53 16.59
C ALA A 323 -21.65 1.65 17.14
N LYS A 324 -22.04 2.83 17.61
CA LYS A 324 -23.32 3.07 18.25
C LYS A 324 -24.44 3.32 17.24
N ASN A 325 -25.68 2.97 17.58
CA ASN A 325 -26.85 3.26 16.77
C ASN A 325 -27.25 4.76 16.80
N GLU A 326 -26.84 5.46 17.85
CA GLU A 326 -27.13 6.87 18.06
C GLU A 326 -25.96 7.52 18.78
N VAL A 327 -25.66 8.77 18.43
CA VAL A 327 -24.48 9.51 18.89
C VAL A 327 -24.93 10.85 19.47
N CYS A 328 -24.38 11.20 20.64
CA CYS A 328 -24.57 12.49 21.27
C CYS A 328 -23.64 13.52 20.63
N ILE A 329 -24.20 14.56 20.04
CA ILE A 329 -23.45 15.66 19.45
C ILE A 329 -23.69 16.94 20.28
N GLU A 330 -22.60 17.51 20.78
CA GLU A 330 -22.60 18.86 21.31
C GLU A 330 -22.06 19.82 20.25
N TYR A 331 -22.80 20.88 19.98
CA TYR A 331 -22.44 21.85 18.94
C TYR A 331 -22.66 23.28 19.40
N MET A 332 -21.94 24.22 18.75
CA MET A 332 -22.05 25.66 19.00
C MET A 332 -22.65 26.36 17.79
N ARG A 333 -23.63 27.22 18.05
CA ARG A 333 -24.26 28.11 17.05
C ARG A 333 -24.38 29.50 17.69
N GLU A 334 -23.87 30.52 17.01
CA GLU A 334 -23.95 31.93 17.49
C GLU A 334 -23.49 32.11 18.95
N GLY A 335 -22.44 31.42 19.35
CA GLY A 335 -21.84 31.50 20.70
C GLY A 335 -22.62 30.75 21.79
N LYS A 336 -23.66 29.97 21.44
CA LYS A 336 -24.44 29.15 22.38
C LYS A 336 -24.21 27.68 22.10
N THR A 337 -24.11 26.89 23.15
CA THR A 337 -23.93 25.44 23.07
C THR A 337 -25.28 24.72 23.11
N TYR A 338 -25.43 23.72 22.30
CA TYR A 338 -26.61 22.86 22.19
C TYR A 338 -26.18 21.40 22.16
N THR A 339 -27.10 20.50 22.49
CA THR A 339 -26.89 19.07 22.46
C THR A 339 -28.05 18.39 21.73
N THR A 340 -27.72 17.41 20.87
CA THR A 340 -28.71 16.60 20.16
C THR A 340 -28.24 15.16 20.03
N MET A 341 -29.19 14.23 19.87
CA MET A 341 -28.94 12.83 19.58
C MET A 341 -29.17 12.58 18.10
N ILE A 342 -28.19 12.02 17.41
CA ILE A 342 -28.27 11.74 15.97
C ILE A 342 -28.17 10.24 15.73
N PRO A 343 -29.15 9.63 15.04
CA PRO A 343 -29.08 8.23 14.65
C PRO A 343 -27.97 8.02 13.62
N SER A 344 -27.14 7.00 13.86
CA SER A 344 -26.14 6.58 12.91
C SER A 344 -26.72 5.66 11.84
N VAL A 345 -26.08 5.64 10.67
CA VAL A 345 -26.45 4.78 9.54
C VAL A 345 -25.33 3.82 9.20
N ASP A 346 -25.63 2.76 8.45
CA ASP A 346 -24.61 1.90 7.87
C ASP A 346 -23.70 2.72 6.96
N GLY A 347 -22.38 2.64 7.19
CA GLY A 347 -21.40 3.45 6.45
C GLY A 347 -21.43 3.19 4.95
N SER A 348 -21.75 1.97 4.52
CA SER A 348 -21.88 1.63 3.09
C SER A 348 -23.00 2.42 2.39
N LYS A 349 -24.08 2.70 3.10
CA LYS A 349 -25.20 3.50 2.59
C LYS A 349 -24.87 4.99 2.48
N PHE A 350 -23.95 5.45 3.33
CA PHE A 350 -23.55 6.86 3.34
C PHE A 350 -22.53 7.18 2.24
N VAL A 351 -21.55 6.31 2.03
CA VAL A 351 -20.53 6.49 0.97
C VAL A 351 -21.17 6.69 -0.39
N ASN A 352 -22.20 5.92 -0.71
CA ASN A 352 -22.93 6.07 -1.98
C ASN A 352 -23.64 7.44 -2.13
N ARG A 353 -23.99 8.11 -1.02
CA ARG A 353 -24.62 9.45 -1.06
C ARG A 353 -23.60 10.58 -1.12
N ARG A 354 -22.42 10.42 -0.50
CA ARG A 354 -21.34 11.42 -0.56
C ARG A 354 -20.89 11.71 -1.98
N PHE A 355 -20.87 10.68 -2.85
CA PHE A 355 -20.51 10.85 -4.26
C PHE A 355 -21.66 11.36 -5.14
N SER A 356 -22.91 11.19 -4.72
CA SER A 356 -24.07 11.66 -5.46
C SER A 356 -24.44 13.12 -5.18
N SER A 357 -23.99 13.69 -4.06
CA SER A 357 -24.23 15.10 -3.69
C SER A 357 -23.11 16.06 -4.13
N GLN A 358 -22.06 15.54 -4.80
CA GLN A 358 -21.09 16.43 -5.43
C GLN A 358 -21.83 17.28 -6.45
N ASN A 359 -21.87 18.54 -6.15
CA ASN A 359 -22.41 19.66 -6.88
C ASN A 359 -22.71 19.33 -8.35
N THR A 360 -23.97 19.08 -8.66
CA THR A 360 -24.46 18.93 -10.03
C THR A 360 -24.64 20.30 -10.71
N SER A 361 -23.90 21.32 -10.27
CA SER A 361 -23.82 22.57 -11.05
C SER A 361 -23.18 22.19 -12.39
N THR A 362 -24.00 22.26 -13.43
CA THR A 362 -23.59 22.00 -14.82
C THR A 362 -22.90 23.22 -15.44
N LYS A 363 -22.72 24.29 -14.68
CA LYS A 363 -22.08 25.52 -15.16
C LYS A 363 -20.71 25.69 -14.54
N PRO A 364 -19.73 26.16 -15.30
CA PRO A 364 -18.44 26.57 -14.75
C PRO A 364 -18.67 27.67 -13.71
N GLU A 365 -17.95 27.58 -12.58
CA GLU A 365 -18.02 28.61 -11.56
C GLU A 365 -16.75 29.44 -11.63
N PHE A 366 -16.83 30.61 -12.23
CA PHE A 366 -15.80 31.63 -12.14
C PHE A 366 -16.45 32.99 -11.84
N LYS A 367 -15.83 33.72 -10.92
CA LYS A 367 -16.33 34.98 -10.42
C LYS A 367 -15.21 35.84 -9.85
N GLU A 368 -15.38 37.14 -9.89
CA GLU A 368 -14.56 38.07 -9.13
C GLU A 368 -14.90 37.96 -7.64
N VAL A 369 -13.93 37.80 -6.76
CA VAL A 369 -14.11 37.71 -5.31
C VAL A 369 -13.62 38.97 -4.57
N ALA A 370 -12.73 39.72 -5.19
CA ALA A 370 -12.27 41.05 -4.77
C ALA A 370 -11.73 41.79 -6.01
N ASP A 371 -11.52 43.09 -5.91
CA ASP A 371 -11.03 43.93 -7.02
C ASP A 371 -9.77 43.32 -7.67
N GLY A 372 -9.86 42.94 -8.94
CA GLY A 372 -8.84 42.26 -9.71
C GLY A 372 -8.48 40.84 -9.25
N ILE A 373 -9.25 40.22 -8.31
CA ILE A 373 -9.00 38.85 -7.84
C ILE A 373 -10.13 37.94 -8.33
N GLY A 374 -9.82 37.08 -9.29
CA GLY A 374 -10.72 36.06 -9.79
C GLY A 374 -10.66 34.76 -8.99
N TYR A 375 -11.80 34.07 -8.89
CA TYR A 375 -11.90 32.70 -8.42
C TYR A 375 -12.45 31.82 -9.52
N ILE A 376 -11.85 30.64 -9.70
CA ILE A 376 -12.31 29.65 -10.65
C ILE A 376 -12.36 28.26 -10.03
N ASN A 377 -13.52 27.59 -10.16
CA ASN A 377 -13.66 26.16 -9.89
C ASN A 377 -13.59 25.40 -11.22
N ILE A 378 -12.53 24.64 -11.42
CA ILE A 378 -12.28 23.93 -12.68
C ILE A 378 -13.11 22.66 -12.88
N SER A 379 -13.90 22.23 -11.88
CA SER A 379 -14.65 20.98 -11.92
C SER A 379 -15.57 20.83 -13.12
N ASN A 380 -16.17 21.91 -13.54
CA ASN A 380 -17.23 21.95 -14.55
C ASN A 380 -16.82 22.69 -15.82
N LEU A 381 -15.54 23.02 -15.97
CA LEU A 381 -15.02 23.62 -17.20
C LEU A 381 -15.17 22.66 -18.39
N THR A 382 -15.67 23.18 -19.48
CA THR A 382 -15.81 22.47 -20.76
C THR A 382 -15.36 23.37 -21.90
N CYS A 383 -15.03 22.81 -23.06
CA CYS A 383 -14.70 23.57 -24.26
C CYS A 383 -15.79 24.54 -24.75
N LYS A 384 -16.98 24.49 -24.19
CA LYS A 384 -18.06 25.44 -24.51
C LYS A 384 -17.93 26.78 -23.77
N ASP A 385 -17.10 26.80 -22.74
CA ASP A 385 -16.91 27.96 -21.85
C ASP A 385 -15.65 28.78 -22.22
N GLU A 386 -14.99 28.41 -23.32
CA GLU A 386 -13.68 28.93 -23.73
C GLU A 386 -13.61 30.44 -23.79
N GLN A 387 -14.51 31.08 -24.51
CA GLN A 387 -14.50 32.54 -24.70
C GLN A 387 -14.81 33.29 -23.39
N ASP A 388 -15.72 32.77 -22.59
CA ASP A 388 -16.09 33.37 -21.31
C ASP A 388 -14.93 33.24 -20.32
N LEU A 389 -14.22 32.10 -20.33
CA LEU A 389 -13.03 31.87 -19.53
C LEU A 389 -11.90 32.82 -19.91
N GLU A 390 -11.59 32.96 -21.19
CA GLU A 390 -10.54 33.87 -21.67
C GLU A 390 -10.82 35.32 -21.31
N ASN A 391 -12.04 35.76 -21.47
CA ASN A 391 -12.48 37.10 -21.08
C ASN A 391 -12.36 37.33 -19.56
N PHE A 392 -12.73 36.31 -18.77
CA PHE A 392 -12.61 36.37 -17.32
C PHE A 392 -11.14 36.42 -16.89
N LEU A 393 -10.29 35.56 -17.44
CA LEU A 393 -8.86 35.52 -17.11
C LEU A 393 -8.17 36.84 -17.47
N ALA A 394 -8.54 37.45 -18.59
CA ALA A 394 -8.03 38.76 -19.02
C ALA A 394 -8.45 39.91 -18.09
N SER A 395 -9.52 39.75 -17.32
CA SER A 395 -10.02 40.77 -16.39
C SER A 395 -9.40 40.67 -14.99
N CYS A 396 -8.60 39.64 -14.69
CA CYS A 396 -8.07 39.38 -13.37
C CYS A 396 -6.57 39.68 -13.30
N ASP A 397 -6.14 40.39 -12.25
CA ASP A 397 -4.72 40.58 -11.91
C ASP A 397 -4.15 39.36 -11.15
N LYS A 398 -5.01 38.67 -10.38
CA LYS A 398 -4.71 37.49 -9.58
C LYS A 398 -5.82 36.47 -9.70
N LEU A 399 -5.47 35.20 -9.55
CA LEU A 399 -6.41 34.10 -9.68
C LEU A 399 -6.31 33.11 -8.53
N ILE A 400 -7.46 32.73 -7.97
CA ILE A 400 -7.64 31.61 -7.04
C ILE A 400 -8.20 30.46 -7.85
N ILE A 401 -7.45 29.35 -7.98
CA ILE A 401 -7.87 28.16 -8.70
C ILE A 401 -8.28 27.10 -7.67
N ASP A 402 -9.55 26.69 -7.69
CA ASP A 402 -10.07 25.63 -6.83
C ASP A 402 -9.85 24.26 -7.49
N LEU A 403 -8.90 23.51 -6.93
CA LEU A 403 -8.53 22.17 -7.37
C LEU A 403 -9.13 21.06 -6.49
N ARG A 404 -10.08 21.37 -5.61
CA ARG A 404 -10.66 20.38 -4.68
C ARG A 404 -11.49 19.32 -5.37
N SER A 405 -11.87 19.52 -6.61
CA SER A 405 -12.56 18.53 -7.43
C SER A 405 -11.57 17.75 -8.30
N MET A 406 -11.85 16.46 -8.48
CA MET A 406 -11.00 15.52 -9.25
C MET A 406 -11.32 15.54 -10.76
N ASN A 407 -11.75 16.66 -11.35
CA ASN A 407 -12.05 16.69 -12.78
C ASN A 407 -10.81 16.98 -13.63
N VAL A 408 -10.15 15.91 -14.11
CA VAL A 408 -8.95 15.98 -14.96
C VAL A 408 -9.24 16.71 -16.29
N ASN A 409 -10.44 16.62 -16.82
CA ASN A 409 -10.83 17.28 -18.06
C ASN A 409 -10.85 18.80 -17.88
N GLY A 410 -11.42 19.30 -16.77
CA GLY A 410 -11.43 20.73 -16.47
C GLY A 410 -10.04 21.30 -16.27
N LEU A 411 -9.09 20.55 -15.68
CA LEU A 411 -7.69 20.97 -15.54
C LEU A 411 -6.99 21.07 -16.92
N SER A 412 -7.21 20.10 -17.80
CA SER A 412 -6.65 20.10 -19.16
C SER A 412 -7.19 21.28 -19.95
N GLU A 413 -8.48 21.56 -19.87
CA GLU A 413 -9.14 22.69 -20.51
C GLU A 413 -8.56 24.01 -20.00
N PHE A 414 -8.51 24.20 -18.68
CA PHE A 414 -7.91 25.37 -18.06
C PHE A 414 -6.46 25.59 -18.52
N ALA A 415 -5.62 24.53 -18.51
CA ALA A 415 -4.22 24.64 -18.90
C ALA A 415 -4.01 25.02 -20.37
N THR A 416 -5.00 24.75 -21.22
CA THR A 416 -4.96 25.13 -22.64
C THR A 416 -5.20 26.63 -22.83
N HIS A 417 -6.05 27.24 -22.02
CA HIS A 417 -6.49 28.65 -22.14
C HIS A 417 -5.78 29.61 -21.18
N ALA A 418 -5.08 29.13 -20.16
CA ALA A 418 -4.37 29.94 -19.18
C ALA A 418 -2.91 30.29 -19.59
N LYS A 419 -2.68 30.59 -20.87
CA LYS A 419 -1.33 30.91 -21.40
C LYS A 419 -0.98 32.40 -21.26
#